data_3fea5500b12fd7807b3db2c38d912032
#
_entry.id   3fea5500b12fd7807b3db2c38d912032
#
_cell.length_a   1.000
_cell.length_b   1.000
_cell.length_c   1.000
_cell.angle_alpha   90.00
_cell.angle_beta   90.00
_cell.angle_gamma   90.00
#
_symmetry.space_group_name_H-M   'P 1'
#
loop_
_entity.id
_entity.type
_entity.pdbx_description
1 polymer ?
#
loop_
_entity_poly.entity_id
_entity_poly.type
_entity_poly.pdbx_seq_one_letter_code
_entity_poly.pdbx_strand_id
1 'polypeptide(L)'
;MTQGIPQQSYGYEPYGIPGQGIPEQGIPVQGIPEQQAPAAPEPAPAPAPTKPGRDRYLDLLRSIALVRVVVYHLFGWAWLTVLFPSMGVMFALAGSLMARSLNRPAWGVIKGRVRRLLPPLWAFSAVVLALMLAGGWNPTKNTEDSPTWALLELVNYIVPIGAPPFPWHIGSKTGLLEDTWAVQAAGPLWYLRAYLWFVVASPLLLWAFRRAPWPTLLAPLALTAVVGTGVVTIPGETGNAVTDFAVYGGCWVLGFAHHEGLLKKIPRYVAVSASSLLMAFGLWWASGHLGADGWDLNDIPLAQATWSFGFVVILLIYSPSWQQLPGRLAKWDRLVTLSNNRAVTIYLWHNMLIMATVPILDHLYNLPFMQGERAVAALDSTYLIWMFFLVWPLIGLTIAAVGWIEDIAAKRRPRLWPNGVRRGGSRRRSTTG
;
A
#
# COMPACT_ATOMS: atom_id res chain seq x y z
N MET A 1 -25.20 -51.11 30.24
CA MET A 1 -25.52 -50.92 31.66
C MET A 1 -25.33 -49.45 31.99
N THR A 2 -26.43 -48.78 32.07
CA THR A 2 -26.60 -47.33 32.34
C THR A 2 -26.77 -47.13 33.85
N GLN A 3 -26.03 -46.24 34.46
CA GLN A 3 -26.41 -45.67 35.75
C GLN A 3 -26.34 -44.18 35.69
N GLY A 4 -27.51 -43.57 35.83
CA GLY A 4 -27.73 -42.14 35.97
C GLY A 4 -27.49 -41.63 37.39
N ILE A 5 -27.05 -40.39 37.50
CA ILE A 5 -26.88 -39.66 38.76
C ILE A 5 -28.09 -38.74 38.94
N PRO A 6 -28.76 -38.74 40.12
CA PRO A 6 -29.95 -37.90 40.34
C PRO A 6 -29.58 -36.46 40.75
N GLN A 7 -30.30 -35.50 40.20
CA GLN A 7 -30.32 -34.10 40.66
C GLN A 7 -31.13 -33.97 41.95
N GLN A 8 -30.53 -33.41 42.98
CA GLN A 8 -31.25 -32.95 44.19
C GLN A 8 -31.63 -31.48 44.02
N SER A 9 -32.93 -31.25 44.03
CA SER A 9 -33.52 -29.91 44.16
C SER A 9 -33.71 -29.60 45.68
N TYR A 10 -33.10 -28.52 46.13
CA TYR A 10 -33.41 -27.96 47.49
C TYR A 10 -34.54 -26.94 47.36
N GLY A 11 -35.70 -27.31 47.87
CA GLY A 11 -36.81 -26.40 48.13
C GLY A 11 -36.61 -25.66 49.46
N TYR A 12 -36.79 -24.36 49.44
CA TYR A 12 -36.87 -23.52 50.62
C TYR A 12 -38.35 -23.30 50.93
N GLU A 13 -38.81 -23.79 52.07
CA GLU A 13 -40.08 -23.42 52.67
C GLU A 13 -39.93 -22.22 53.64
N PRO A 14 -40.82 -21.22 53.61
CA PRO A 14 -40.76 -20.12 54.56
C PRO A 14 -41.52 -20.46 55.84
N TYR A 15 -40.87 -20.37 56.98
CA TYR A 15 -41.49 -20.47 58.34
C TYR A 15 -42.39 -19.26 58.60
N GLY A 16 -43.66 -19.53 58.88
CA GLY A 16 -44.61 -18.58 59.38
C GLY A 16 -44.49 -18.39 60.92
N ILE A 17 -44.48 -17.14 61.36
CA ILE A 17 -44.57 -16.76 62.79
C ILE A 17 -46.02 -16.24 63.10
N PRO A 18 -46.71 -16.70 64.15
CA PRO A 18 -48.08 -16.25 64.50
C PRO A 18 -48.07 -14.84 65.07
N GLY A 19 -49.05 -14.03 64.68
CA GLY A 19 -49.25 -12.67 65.15
C GLY A 19 -49.72 -12.56 66.59
N GLN A 20 -49.15 -11.58 67.28
CA GLN A 20 -49.76 -11.02 68.47
C GLN A 20 -50.11 -9.55 68.25
N GLY A 21 -51.37 -9.20 68.36
CA GLY A 21 -51.85 -7.84 68.18
C GLY A 21 -51.46 -6.94 69.37
N ILE A 22 -51.01 -5.73 69.00
CA ILE A 22 -50.83 -4.63 69.98
C ILE A 22 -51.77 -3.48 69.53
N PRO A 23 -52.50 -2.85 70.55
CA PRO A 23 -53.49 -1.85 70.20
C PRO A 23 -52.86 -0.53 69.77
N GLU A 24 -53.46 0.08 68.75
CA GLU A 24 -53.15 1.41 68.24
C GLU A 24 -53.48 2.49 69.27
N GLN A 25 -52.46 3.20 69.77
CA GLN A 25 -52.64 4.53 70.34
C GLN A 25 -52.02 5.54 69.33
N GLY A 26 -52.92 6.35 68.76
CA GLY A 26 -52.57 7.38 67.81
C GLY A 26 -51.78 8.52 68.47
N ILE A 27 -50.58 8.78 67.95
CA ILE A 27 -49.80 9.98 68.21
C ILE A 27 -49.85 10.84 66.96
N PRO A 28 -50.21 12.12 67.02
CA PRO A 28 -50.19 12.97 65.82
C PRO A 28 -48.76 13.26 65.42
N VAL A 29 -48.34 12.75 64.27
CA VAL A 29 -47.05 13.07 63.68
C VAL A 29 -47.14 14.44 63.00
N GLN A 30 -46.49 15.45 63.59
CA GLN A 30 -46.23 16.72 62.94
C GLN A 30 -45.32 16.46 61.74
N GLY A 31 -45.76 16.95 60.57
CA GLY A 31 -45.05 16.76 59.31
C GLY A 31 -43.64 17.34 59.37
N ILE A 32 -42.64 16.45 59.19
CA ILE A 32 -41.28 16.80 58.91
C ILE A 32 -41.22 17.20 57.40
N PRO A 33 -40.69 18.36 57.03
CA PRO A 33 -40.56 18.70 55.64
C PRO A 33 -39.67 17.70 54.93
N GLU A 34 -40.17 17.10 53.88
CA GLU A 34 -39.48 16.17 53.01
C GLU A 34 -38.28 16.89 52.40
N GLN A 35 -37.09 16.72 52.98
CA GLN A 35 -35.84 17.15 52.33
C GLN A 35 -35.67 16.31 51.07
N GLN A 36 -35.93 16.91 49.90
CA GLN A 36 -35.57 16.34 48.63
C GLN A 36 -34.10 15.97 48.67
N ALA A 37 -33.78 14.67 48.61
CA ALA A 37 -32.44 14.17 48.45
C ALA A 37 -31.83 14.81 47.20
N PRO A 38 -30.57 15.26 47.24
CA PRO A 38 -29.92 15.78 46.03
C PRO A 38 -30.00 14.75 44.92
N ALA A 39 -30.50 15.16 43.73
CA ALA A 39 -30.57 14.30 42.57
C ALA A 39 -29.16 13.69 42.34
N ALA A 40 -29.09 12.37 42.22
CA ALA A 40 -27.85 11.68 41.90
C ALA A 40 -27.25 12.30 40.64
N PRO A 41 -25.93 12.60 40.61
CA PRO A 41 -25.32 13.19 39.43
C PRO A 41 -25.59 12.31 38.23
N GLU A 42 -26.13 12.92 37.18
CA GLU A 42 -26.39 12.26 35.90
C GLU A 42 -25.12 11.54 35.44
N PRO A 43 -25.16 10.25 35.09
CA PRO A 43 -23.94 9.55 34.67
C PRO A 43 -23.32 10.28 33.49
N ALA A 44 -22.04 10.64 33.64
CA ALA A 44 -21.30 11.34 32.60
C ALA A 44 -21.49 10.61 31.25
N PRO A 45 -21.80 11.33 30.17
CA PRO A 45 -22.05 10.73 28.87
C PRO A 45 -20.87 9.82 28.49
N ALA A 46 -21.18 8.57 28.13
CA ALA A 46 -20.19 7.58 27.75
C ALA A 46 -19.28 8.21 26.66
N PRO A 47 -17.94 8.07 26.76
CA PRO A 47 -17.05 8.67 25.79
C PRO A 47 -17.44 8.22 24.39
N ALA A 48 -17.68 9.17 23.50
CA ALA A 48 -18.06 8.93 22.12
C ALA A 48 -17.08 7.93 21.51
N PRO A 49 -17.53 6.91 20.74
CA PRO A 49 -16.66 5.90 20.17
C PRO A 49 -15.59 6.59 19.34
N THR A 50 -14.36 6.53 19.81
CA THR A 50 -13.20 7.07 19.09
C THR A 50 -13.14 6.43 17.72
N LYS A 51 -13.20 7.23 16.67
CA LYS A 51 -12.99 6.73 15.30
C LYS A 51 -11.76 5.85 15.29
N PRO A 52 -11.83 4.61 14.77
CA PRO A 52 -10.68 3.72 14.74
C PRO A 52 -9.50 4.45 14.08
N GLY A 53 -8.44 4.62 14.84
CA GLY A 53 -7.24 5.32 14.43
C GLY A 53 -6.65 4.70 13.18
N ARG A 54 -5.74 5.42 12.54
CA ARG A 54 -4.93 4.93 11.43
C ARG A 54 -4.02 3.81 11.95
N ASP A 55 -4.02 2.64 11.30
CA ASP A 55 -3.14 1.54 11.69
C ASP A 55 -1.70 1.83 11.25
N ARG A 56 -0.82 2.05 12.23
CA ARG A 56 0.58 2.42 12.00
C ARG A 56 1.44 1.25 11.53
N TYR A 57 1.03 0.01 11.80
CA TYR A 57 1.71 -1.16 11.27
C TYR A 57 1.57 -1.23 9.74
N LEU A 58 0.37 -1.05 9.22
CA LEU A 58 0.13 -1.05 7.77
C LEU A 58 0.83 0.14 7.09
N ASP A 59 0.94 1.28 7.78
CA ASP A 59 1.73 2.42 7.29
C ASP A 59 3.22 2.11 7.21
N LEU A 60 3.77 1.42 8.22
CA LEU A 60 5.17 0.99 8.23
C LEU A 60 5.45 0.01 7.09
N LEU A 61 4.59 -1.00 6.90
CA LEU A 61 4.74 -1.96 5.81
C LEU A 61 4.77 -1.29 4.44
N ARG A 62 3.89 -0.30 4.22
CA ARG A 62 3.90 0.46 2.96
C ARG A 62 5.18 1.25 2.78
N SER A 63 5.70 1.86 3.85
CA SER A 63 6.97 2.59 3.80
C SER A 63 8.14 1.66 3.50
N ILE A 64 8.20 0.49 4.12
CA ILE A 64 9.22 -0.54 3.84
C ILE A 64 9.11 -1.01 2.39
N ALA A 65 7.90 -1.28 1.90
CA ALA A 65 7.68 -1.67 0.51
C ALA A 65 8.21 -0.61 -0.47
N LEU A 66 7.95 0.67 -0.19
CA LEU A 66 8.39 1.77 -1.03
C LEU A 66 9.91 1.94 -1.03
N VAL A 67 10.56 1.86 0.15
CA VAL A 67 12.03 1.89 0.25
C VAL A 67 12.65 0.71 -0.49
N ARG A 68 12.08 -0.50 -0.33
CA ARG A 68 12.54 -1.69 -1.03
C ARG A 68 12.46 -1.54 -2.56
N VAL A 69 11.40 -0.88 -3.07
CA VAL A 69 11.26 -0.63 -4.52
C VAL A 69 12.41 0.25 -5.02
N VAL A 70 12.72 1.34 -4.32
CA VAL A 70 13.85 2.22 -4.67
C VAL A 70 15.17 1.44 -4.66
N VAL A 71 15.43 0.67 -3.61
CA VAL A 71 16.66 -0.14 -3.46
C VAL A 71 16.76 -1.19 -4.56
N TYR A 72 15.66 -1.85 -4.91
CA TYR A 72 15.63 -2.85 -5.97
C TYR A 72 16.01 -2.25 -7.33
N HIS A 73 15.41 -1.14 -7.71
CA HIS A 73 15.72 -0.50 -9.00
C HIS A 73 17.12 0.14 -9.04
N LEU A 74 17.66 0.51 -7.88
CA LEU A 74 19.00 1.09 -7.82
C LEU A 74 20.10 0.03 -7.92
N PHE A 75 19.94 -1.11 -7.23
CA PHE A 75 20.97 -2.15 -7.15
C PHE A 75 20.74 -3.32 -8.11
N GLY A 76 19.54 -3.48 -8.68
CA GLY A 76 19.19 -4.64 -9.48
C GLY A 76 19.18 -5.96 -8.69
N TRP A 77 19.03 -5.92 -7.36
CA TRP A 77 19.11 -7.13 -6.53
C TRP A 77 17.85 -7.98 -6.64
N ALA A 78 17.87 -8.95 -7.52
CA ALA A 78 16.78 -9.89 -7.76
C ALA A 78 16.26 -10.59 -6.49
N TRP A 79 17.16 -10.99 -5.58
CA TRP A 79 16.83 -11.67 -4.31
C TRP A 79 15.90 -10.84 -3.38
N LEU A 80 15.85 -9.54 -3.58
CA LEU A 80 14.90 -8.69 -2.84
C LEU A 80 13.43 -9.05 -3.13
N THR A 81 13.13 -9.65 -4.29
CA THR A 81 11.79 -10.10 -4.63
C THR A 81 11.35 -11.27 -3.74
N VAL A 82 12.31 -12.12 -3.39
CA VAL A 82 12.12 -13.23 -2.46
C VAL A 82 12.06 -12.72 -1.02
N LEU A 83 12.99 -11.84 -0.61
CA LEU A 83 13.02 -11.34 0.77
C LEU A 83 11.74 -10.59 1.16
N PHE A 84 11.24 -9.73 0.29
CA PHE A 84 10.06 -8.93 0.56
C PHE A 84 9.31 -8.60 -0.75
N PRO A 85 8.21 -9.30 -1.06
CA PRO A 85 7.43 -9.08 -2.28
C PRO A 85 6.60 -7.79 -2.19
N SER A 86 7.25 -6.64 -2.37
CA SER A 86 6.70 -5.30 -2.14
C SER A 86 5.40 -5.06 -2.87
N MET A 87 5.29 -5.48 -4.13
CA MET A 87 4.09 -5.25 -4.93
C MET A 87 2.90 -6.03 -4.38
N GLY A 88 3.07 -7.31 -4.04
CA GLY A 88 2.03 -8.11 -3.39
C GLY A 88 1.56 -7.49 -2.07
N VAL A 89 2.49 -7.03 -1.23
CA VAL A 89 2.18 -6.32 0.02
C VAL A 89 1.41 -5.02 -0.25
N MET A 90 1.86 -4.20 -1.20
CA MET A 90 1.21 -2.92 -1.52
C MET A 90 -0.22 -3.13 -2.06
N PHE A 91 -0.44 -4.13 -2.93
CA PHE A 91 -1.77 -4.47 -3.43
C PHE A 91 -2.69 -4.99 -2.31
N ALA A 92 -2.19 -5.82 -1.40
CA ALA A 92 -2.97 -6.32 -0.27
C ALA A 92 -3.39 -5.18 0.71
N LEU A 93 -2.46 -4.29 1.03
CA LEU A 93 -2.76 -3.11 1.84
C LEU A 93 -3.78 -2.19 1.18
N ALA A 94 -3.65 -2.00 -0.14
CA ALA A 94 -4.58 -1.21 -0.93
C ALA A 94 -5.98 -1.86 -0.99
N GLY A 95 -6.05 -3.18 -1.18
CA GLY A 95 -7.28 -3.98 -1.14
C GLY A 95 -8.00 -3.85 0.20
N SER A 96 -7.28 -4.00 1.32
CA SER A 96 -7.85 -3.83 2.66
C SER A 96 -8.45 -2.44 2.88
N LEU A 97 -7.73 -1.38 2.45
CA LEU A 97 -8.24 -0.02 2.51
C LEU A 97 -9.40 0.22 1.51
N MET A 98 -9.44 -0.51 0.40
CA MET A 98 -10.52 -0.42 -0.57
C MET A 98 -11.80 -1.06 -0.02
N ALA A 99 -11.72 -2.27 0.54
CA ALA A 99 -12.85 -2.93 1.20
C ALA A 99 -13.47 -2.04 2.29
N ARG A 100 -12.63 -1.46 3.16
CA ARG A 100 -13.08 -0.49 4.18
C ARG A 100 -13.75 0.73 3.58
N SER A 101 -13.28 1.21 2.44
CA SER A 101 -13.82 2.41 1.79
C SER A 101 -15.17 2.14 1.12
N LEU A 102 -15.40 0.92 0.61
CA LEU A 102 -16.63 0.48 -0.08
C LEU A 102 -17.84 0.29 0.84
N ASN A 103 -17.71 0.57 2.14
CA ASN A 103 -18.87 0.80 3.02
C ASN A 103 -19.62 2.11 2.65
N ARG A 104 -19.10 2.89 1.73
CA ARG A 104 -19.70 4.09 1.12
C ARG A 104 -20.04 3.81 -0.33
N PRO A 105 -20.87 4.66 -1.00
CA PRO A 105 -21.22 4.48 -2.40
C PRO A 105 -19.99 4.30 -3.29
N ALA A 106 -19.95 3.22 -4.07
CA ALA A 106 -18.78 2.78 -4.84
C ALA A 106 -18.25 3.84 -5.79
N TRP A 107 -19.13 4.53 -6.53
CA TRP A 107 -18.74 5.59 -7.45
C TRP A 107 -17.96 6.72 -6.77
N GLY A 108 -18.41 7.17 -5.60
CA GLY A 108 -17.71 8.20 -4.83
C GLY A 108 -16.32 7.75 -4.36
N VAL A 109 -16.18 6.46 -4.03
CA VAL A 109 -14.90 5.86 -3.62
C VAL A 109 -13.95 5.79 -4.82
N ILE A 110 -14.39 5.24 -5.95
CA ILE A 110 -13.60 5.13 -7.19
C ILE A 110 -13.16 6.53 -7.65
N LYS A 111 -14.10 7.47 -7.83
CA LYS A 111 -13.80 8.86 -8.21
C LYS A 111 -12.79 9.50 -7.28
N GLY A 112 -12.91 9.25 -5.97
CA GLY A 112 -11.98 9.77 -4.97
C GLY A 112 -10.56 9.18 -5.07
N ARG A 113 -10.43 7.91 -5.45
CA ARG A 113 -9.12 7.25 -5.67
C ARG A 113 -8.47 7.73 -6.97
N VAL A 114 -9.20 7.70 -8.07
CA VAL A 114 -8.77 8.20 -9.38
C VAL A 114 -8.27 9.65 -9.27
N ARG A 115 -9.09 10.55 -8.66
CA ARG A 115 -8.70 11.94 -8.47
C ARG A 115 -7.40 12.13 -7.68
N ARG A 116 -7.07 11.24 -6.74
CA ARG A 116 -5.83 11.35 -5.96
C ARG A 116 -4.61 10.88 -6.73
N LEU A 117 -4.80 10.00 -7.71
CA LEU A 117 -3.73 9.39 -8.47
C LEU A 117 -3.36 10.20 -9.72
N LEU A 118 -4.38 10.70 -10.45
CA LEU A 118 -4.16 11.32 -11.75
C LEU A 118 -3.33 12.62 -11.72
N PRO A 119 -3.54 13.61 -10.82
CA PRO A 119 -2.75 14.83 -10.85
C PRO A 119 -1.24 14.63 -10.63
N PRO A 120 -0.78 13.79 -9.68
CA PRO A 120 0.65 13.43 -9.60
C PRO A 120 1.17 12.73 -10.86
N LEU A 121 0.36 11.84 -11.47
CA LEU A 121 0.70 11.21 -12.74
C LEU A 121 0.83 12.25 -13.85
N TRP A 122 -0.10 13.21 -13.96
CA TRP A 122 -0.04 14.27 -14.99
C TRP A 122 1.20 15.14 -14.84
N ALA A 123 1.58 15.48 -13.60
CA ALA A 123 2.81 16.23 -13.37
C ALA A 123 4.05 15.46 -13.81
N PHE A 124 4.11 14.16 -13.51
CA PHE A 124 5.17 13.27 -13.97
C PHE A 124 5.16 13.15 -15.50
N SER A 125 4.02 12.82 -16.09
CA SER A 125 3.86 12.66 -17.53
C SER A 125 4.23 13.93 -18.31
N ALA A 126 3.85 15.11 -17.81
CA ALA A 126 4.18 16.38 -18.45
C ALA A 126 5.69 16.61 -18.51
N VAL A 127 6.43 16.29 -17.44
CA VAL A 127 7.88 16.43 -17.42
C VAL A 127 8.54 15.40 -18.35
N VAL A 128 8.13 14.13 -18.27
CA VAL A 128 8.69 13.07 -19.11
C VAL A 128 8.43 13.34 -20.59
N LEU A 129 7.20 13.70 -20.96
CA LEU A 129 6.85 14.06 -22.35
C LEU A 129 7.65 15.26 -22.83
N ALA A 130 7.79 16.33 -22.01
CA ALA A 130 8.60 17.49 -22.38
C ALA A 130 10.07 17.13 -22.64
N LEU A 131 10.66 16.27 -21.80
CA LEU A 131 12.03 15.79 -21.98
C LEU A 131 12.16 14.91 -23.22
N MET A 132 11.21 14.03 -23.50
CA MET A 132 11.21 13.17 -24.68
C MET A 132 11.10 14.00 -25.98
N LEU A 133 10.19 14.97 -26.01
CA LEU A 133 10.03 15.87 -27.16
C LEU A 133 11.28 16.74 -27.36
N ALA A 134 11.89 17.26 -26.29
CA ALA A 134 13.16 18.00 -26.35
C ALA A 134 14.32 17.12 -26.84
N GLY A 135 14.30 15.80 -26.52
CA GLY A 135 15.22 14.80 -27.03
C GLY A 135 14.97 14.37 -28.46
N GLY A 136 13.98 14.97 -29.16
CA GLY A 136 13.69 14.68 -30.57
C GLY A 136 12.74 13.52 -30.81
N TRP A 137 12.09 12.99 -29.75
CA TRP A 137 11.08 11.94 -29.94
C TRP A 137 9.87 12.47 -30.71
N ASN A 138 9.40 11.66 -31.64
CA ASN A 138 8.18 11.93 -32.39
C ASN A 138 7.30 10.68 -32.37
N PRO A 139 6.15 10.72 -31.67
CA PRO A 139 5.29 9.56 -31.48
C PRO A 139 4.73 8.99 -32.80
N THR A 140 4.65 9.80 -33.86
CA THR A 140 4.06 9.37 -35.14
C THR A 140 5.10 8.85 -36.14
N LYS A 141 6.39 9.03 -35.88
CA LYS A 141 7.46 8.62 -36.81
C LYS A 141 8.21 7.36 -36.38
N ASN A 142 8.19 7.04 -35.08
CA ASN A 142 9.01 5.97 -34.49
C ASN A 142 8.17 4.78 -34.04
N THR A 143 7.08 4.48 -34.74
CA THR A 143 6.16 3.39 -34.41
C THR A 143 5.88 2.56 -35.65
N GLU A 144 5.72 1.25 -35.48
CA GLU A 144 5.24 0.34 -36.52
C GLU A 144 3.71 0.50 -36.76
N ASP A 145 3.03 1.17 -35.83
CA ASP A 145 1.60 1.43 -35.86
C ASP A 145 1.24 2.62 -36.77
N SER A 146 -0.05 2.69 -37.11
CA SER A 146 -0.55 3.87 -37.85
C SER A 146 -0.37 5.14 -37.01
N PRO A 147 -0.07 6.31 -37.63
CA PRO A 147 0.09 7.58 -36.91
C PRO A 147 -1.11 7.92 -36.02
N THR A 148 -2.33 7.55 -36.43
CA THR A 148 -3.53 7.78 -35.65
C THR A 148 -3.55 6.94 -34.37
N TRP A 149 -3.12 5.67 -34.46
CA TRP A 149 -3.08 4.79 -33.30
C TRP A 149 -2.01 5.26 -32.29
N ALA A 150 -0.83 5.62 -32.77
CA ALA A 150 0.23 6.19 -31.94
C ALA A 150 -0.20 7.45 -31.19
N LEU A 151 -1.00 8.31 -31.82
CA LEU A 151 -1.58 9.49 -31.13
C LEU A 151 -2.64 9.09 -30.08
N LEU A 152 -3.44 8.06 -30.34
CA LEU A 152 -4.42 7.56 -29.36
C LEU A 152 -3.74 6.98 -28.12
N GLU A 153 -2.59 6.32 -28.29
CA GLU A 153 -1.83 5.77 -27.16
C GLU A 153 -1.34 6.85 -26.18
N LEU A 154 -1.15 8.09 -26.65
CA LEU A 154 -0.81 9.21 -25.77
C LEU A 154 -1.86 9.49 -24.69
N VAL A 155 -3.10 9.04 -24.89
CA VAL A 155 -4.16 9.12 -23.87
C VAL A 155 -3.76 8.38 -22.59
N ASN A 156 -2.90 7.36 -22.68
CA ASN A 156 -2.42 6.61 -21.53
C ASN A 156 -1.54 7.43 -20.57
N TYR A 157 -0.96 8.55 -21.02
CA TYR A 157 -0.31 9.53 -20.13
C TYR A 157 -1.32 10.32 -19.27
N ILE A 158 -2.56 10.42 -19.73
CA ILE A 158 -3.64 11.15 -19.04
C ILE A 158 -4.45 10.21 -18.17
N VAL A 159 -4.86 9.06 -18.74
CA VAL A 159 -5.61 8.01 -18.04
C VAL A 159 -4.92 6.67 -18.34
N PRO A 160 -4.21 6.08 -17.39
CA PRO A 160 -3.43 4.87 -17.62
C PRO A 160 -4.34 3.63 -17.71
N ILE A 161 -4.99 3.49 -18.86
CA ILE A 161 -5.79 2.31 -19.22
C ILE A 161 -4.86 1.23 -19.80
N GLY A 162 -3.95 1.62 -20.69
CA GLY A 162 -2.90 0.81 -21.27
C GLY A 162 -1.50 1.31 -20.88
N ALA A 163 -0.48 0.80 -21.54
CA ALA A 163 0.87 1.32 -21.46
C ALA A 163 1.00 2.57 -22.35
N PRO A 164 1.53 3.68 -21.85
CA PRO A 164 1.86 4.80 -22.69
C PRO A 164 3.08 4.49 -23.55
N PRO A 165 3.19 5.02 -24.79
CA PRO A 165 4.31 4.77 -25.67
C PRO A 165 5.59 5.45 -25.16
N PHE A 166 6.68 4.69 -25.13
CA PHE A 166 8.02 5.16 -24.78
C PHE A 166 9.01 4.70 -25.82
N PRO A 167 9.93 5.57 -26.29
CA PRO A 167 11.01 5.14 -27.17
C PRO A 167 12.02 4.31 -26.40
N TRP A 168 12.52 3.23 -27.00
CA TRP A 168 13.60 2.41 -26.43
C TRP A 168 14.90 3.19 -26.30
N HIS A 169 15.22 4.04 -27.31
CA HIS A 169 16.38 4.89 -27.35
C HIS A 169 15.98 6.31 -27.68
N ILE A 170 16.48 7.28 -26.92
CA ILE A 170 16.24 8.69 -27.13
C ILE A 170 17.46 9.53 -26.72
N GLY A 171 17.89 10.45 -27.61
CA GLY A 171 19.07 11.25 -27.39
C GLY A 171 20.34 10.54 -27.85
N SER A 172 21.47 10.90 -27.24
CA SER A 172 22.80 10.35 -27.58
C SER A 172 23.27 9.42 -26.44
N LYS A 173 24.00 8.35 -26.82
CA LYS A 173 24.67 7.46 -25.84
C LYS A 173 25.68 8.19 -24.95
N THR A 174 26.16 9.35 -25.41
CA THR A 174 27.07 10.23 -24.67
C THR A 174 26.36 11.44 -24.08
N GLY A 175 25.03 11.39 -24.01
CA GLY A 175 24.19 12.46 -23.45
C GLY A 175 24.24 12.55 -21.93
N LEU A 176 23.59 13.57 -21.39
CA LEU A 176 23.47 13.77 -19.94
C LEU A 176 22.78 12.60 -19.22
N LEU A 177 21.81 11.96 -19.88
CA LEU A 177 21.14 10.75 -19.45
C LEU A 177 21.44 9.64 -20.46
N GLU A 178 21.50 8.40 -20.02
CA GLU A 178 21.58 7.26 -20.92
C GLU A 178 20.44 7.27 -21.93
N ASP A 179 20.69 6.78 -23.14
CA ASP A 179 19.70 6.77 -24.23
C ASP A 179 18.44 5.92 -23.92
N THR A 180 18.49 5.05 -22.90
CA THR A 180 17.38 4.21 -22.41
C THR A 180 16.56 4.85 -21.29
N TRP A 181 16.82 6.10 -20.90
CA TRP A 181 16.17 6.74 -19.74
C TRP A 181 14.64 6.78 -19.84
N ALA A 182 14.10 6.91 -21.05
CA ALA A 182 12.66 6.98 -21.26
C ALA A 182 11.95 5.67 -20.86
N VAL A 183 12.52 4.52 -21.24
CA VAL A 183 12.01 3.19 -20.84
C VAL A 183 12.11 3.00 -19.33
N GLN A 184 13.20 3.46 -18.72
CA GLN A 184 13.35 3.42 -17.27
C GLN A 184 12.28 4.28 -16.55
N ALA A 185 11.94 5.45 -17.14
CA ALA A 185 10.86 6.30 -16.64
C ALA A 185 9.49 5.61 -16.74
N ALA A 186 9.27 4.74 -17.73
CA ALA A 186 8.03 3.97 -17.88
C ALA A 186 7.84 2.93 -16.77
N GLY A 187 8.94 2.42 -16.19
CA GLY A 187 8.95 1.33 -15.25
C GLY A 187 7.88 1.39 -14.14
N PRO A 188 7.66 2.52 -13.45
CA PRO A 188 6.64 2.60 -12.40
C PRO A 188 5.18 2.57 -12.89
N LEU A 189 4.90 2.80 -14.17
CA LEU A 189 3.54 3.08 -14.65
C LEU A 189 2.64 1.84 -14.66
N TRP A 190 3.19 0.63 -14.85
CA TRP A 190 2.43 -0.61 -14.83
C TRP A 190 1.65 -0.79 -13.52
N TYR A 191 2.27 -0.46 -12.38
CA TYR A 191 1.62 -0.59 -11.08
C TYR A 191 0.43 0.38 -10.94
N LEU A 192 0.55 1.61 -11.44
CA LEU A 192 -0.55 2.58 -11.42
C LEU A 192 -1.72 2.10 -12.28
N ARG A 193 -1.42 1.53 -13.46
CA ARG A 193 -2.40 0.90 -14.35
C ARG A 193 -3.12 -0.22 -13.61
N ALA A 194 -2.38 -1.21 -13.11
CA ALA A 194 -2.93 -2.34 -12.37
C ALA A 194 -3.76 -1.89 -11.15
N TYR A 195 -3.25 -0.92 -10.38
CA TYR A 195 -3.96 -0.35 -9.24
C TYR A 195 -5.31 0.26 -9.64
N LEU A 196 -5.38 1.02 -10.73
CA LEU A 196 -6.64 1.61 -11.21
C LEU A 196 -7.62 0.54 -11.67
N TRP A 197 -7.15 -0.49 -12.38
CA TRP A 197 -7.98 -1.64 -12.75
C TRP A 197 -8.58 -2.32 -11.53
N PHE A 198 -7.77 -2.57 -10.49
CA PHE A 198 -8.27 -3.13 -9.23
C PHE A 198 -9.26 -2.21 -8.53
N VAL A 199 -9.03 -0.90 -8.54
CA VAL A 199 -9.97 0.07 -7.94
C VAL A 199 -11.32 0.03 -8.64
N VAL A 200 -11.35 -0.02 -9.97
CA VAL A 200 -12.58 -0.09 -10.77
C VAL A 200 -13.28 -1.43 -10.59
N ALA A 201 -12.53 -2.54 -10.60
CA ALA A 201 -13.08 -3.88 -10.42
C ALA A 201 -13.53 -4.18 -8.98
N SER A 202 -13.04 -3.43 -7.98
CA SER A 202 -13.26 -3.73 -6.56
C SER A 202 -14.70 -3.87 -6.11
N PRO A 203 -15.69 -3.07 -6.57
CA PRO A 203 -17.07 -3.27 -6.15
C PRO A 203 -17.59 -4.66 -6.54
N LEU A 204 -17.29 -5.11 -7.76
CA LEU A 204 -17.66 -6.43 -8.25
C LEU A 204 -16.88 -7.53 -7.51
N LEU A 205 -15.56 -7.37 -7.37
CA LEU A 205 -14.71 -8.33 -6.68
C LEU A 205 -15.11 -8.47 -5.20
N LEU A 206 -15.45 -7.39 -4.50
CA LEU A 206 -15.87 -7.45 -3.11
C LEU A 206 -17.27 -8.08 -2.98
N TRP A 207 -18.17 -7.80 -3.91
CA TRP A 207 -19.47 -8.45 -3.98
C TRP A 207 -19.33 -9.96 -4.20
N ALA A 208 -18.50 -10.40 -5.16
CA ALA A 208 -18.19 -11.79 -5.40
C ALA A 208 -17.54 -12.46 -4.19
N PHE A 209 -16.56 -11.77 -3.55
CA PHE A 209 -15.89 -12.24 -2.36
C PHE A 209 -16.86 -12.48 -1.19
N ARG A 210 -17.82 -11.58 -0.99
CA ARG A 210 -18.83 -11.76 0.07
C ARG A 210 -19.78 -12.92 -0.18
N ARG A 211 -19.99 -13.28 -1.45
CA ARG A 211 -20.82 -14.44 -1.86
C ARG A 211 -20.07 -15.76 -1.86
N ALA A 212 -18.85 -15.75 -2.40
CA ALA A 212 -18.02 -16.92 -2.61
C ALA A 212 -16.56 -16.58 -2.27
N PRO A 213 -16.20 -16.47 -0.96
CA PRO A 213 -14.89 -15.95 -0.56
C PRO A 213 -13.72 -16.78 -1.09
N TRP A 214 -13.78 -18.10 -1.01
CA TRP A 214 -12.69 -18.95 -1.44
C TRP A 214 -12.49 -18.97 -2.96
N PRO A 215 -13.52 -19.17 -3.80
CA PRO A 215 -13.36 -19.08 -5.24
C PRO A 215 -12.81 -17.72 -5.67
N THR A 216 -13.33 -16.61 -5.12
CA THR A 216 -12.86 -15.26 -5.47
C THR A 216 -11.40 -15.02 -5.06
N LEU A 217 -10.98 -15.59 -3.93
CA LEU A 217 -9.62 -15.47 -3.43
C LEU A 217 -8.62 -16.27 -4.28
N LEU A 218 -9.02 -17.46 -4.72
CA LEU A 218 -8.13 -18.39 -5.42
C LEU A 218 -8.18 -18.23 -6.95
N ALA A 219 -9.23 -17.63 -7.50
CA ALA A 219 -9.37 -17.44 -8.95
C ALA A 219 -8.18 -16.70 -9.60
N PRO A 220 -7.60 -15.63 -9.01
CA PRO A 220 -6.42 -15.01 -9.60
C PRO A 220 -5.20 -15.94 -9.64
N LEU A 221 -5.00 -16.78 -8.62
CA LEU A 221 -3.92 -17.76 -8.63
C LEU A 221 -4.13 -18.83 -9.72
N ALA A 222 -5.37 -19.30 -9.89
CA ALA A 222 -5.71 -20.23 -10.95
C ALA A 222 -5.51 -19.58 -12.33
N LEU A 223 -5.90 -18.32 -12.50
CA LEU A 223 -5.65 -17.56 -13.73
C LEU A 223 -4.15 -17.42 -13.98
N THR A 224 -3.35 -17.10 -12.93
CA THR A 224 -1.89 -17.03 -13.07
C THR A 224 -1.29 -18.37 -13.46
N ALA A 225 -1.81 -19.49 -12.93
CA ALA A 225 -1.37 -20.81 -13.35
C ALA A 225 -1.60 -21.05 -14.84
N VAL A 226 -2.75 -20.62 -15.38
CA VAL A 226 -3.07 -20.80 -16.80
C VAL A 226 -2.20 -19.91 -17.71
N VAL A 227 -2.04 -18.62 -17.35
CA VAL A 227 -1.28 -17.66 -18.19
C VAL A 227 0.22 -17.84 -17.96
N GLY A 228 0.64 -18.02 -16.69
CA GLY A 228 2.06 -18.09 -16.32
C GLY A 228 2.75 -19.40 -16.71
N THR A 229 2.00 -20.47 -17.00
CA THR A 229 2.54 -21.71 -17.58
C THR A 229 2.50 -21.73 -19.11
N GLY A 230 1.97 -20.67 -19.74
CA GLY A 230 1.86 -20.59 -21.20
C GLY A 230 0.76 -21.45 -21.82
N VAL A 231 -0.15 -22.05 -21.01
CA VAL A 231 -1.32 -22.80 -21.53
C VAL A 231 -2.20 -21.88 -22.37
N VAL A 232 -2.33 -20.63 -21.96
CA VAL A 232 -2.98 -19.57 -22.74
C VAL A 232 -2.01 -18.40 -22.85
N THR A 233 -1.66 -18.06 -24.09
CA THR A 233 -0.80 -16.91 -24.39
C THR A 233 -1.66 -15.79 -24.97
N ILE A 234 -1.69 -14.66 -24.31
CA ILE A 234 -2.35 -13.44 -24.78
C ILE A 234 -1.25 -12.48 -25.23
N PRO A 235 -1.18 -12.15 -26.53
CA PRO A 235 -0.09 -11.31 -27.04
C PRO A 235 -0.26 -9.84 -26.66
N GLY A 236 0.87 -9.11 -26.66
CA GLY A 236 0.95 -7.66 -26.53
C GLY A 236 0.52 -7.13 -25.14
N GLU A 237 0.21 -5.84 -25.09
CA GLU A 237 -0.10 -5.12 -23.85
C GLU A 237 -1.31 -5.66 -23.08
N THR A 238 -2.29 -6.25 -23.79
CA THR A 238 -3.42 -6.93 -23.16
C THR A 238 -2.97 -8.15 -22.35
N GLY A 239 -2.02 -8.92 -22.88
CA GLY A 239 -1.43 -10.06 -22.18
C GLY A 239 -0.69 -9.62 -20.91
N ASN A 240 0.10 -8.56 -21.01
CA ASN A 240 0.81 -7.98 -19.86
C ASN A 240 -0.18 -7.52 -18.78
N ALA A 241 -1.25 -6.82 -19.18
CA ALA A 241 -2.27 -6.35 -18.23
C ALA A 241 -3.03 -7.48 -17.55
N VAL A 242 -3.37 -8.56 -18.28
CA VAL A 242 -4.03 -9.76 -17.73
C VAL A 242 -3.07 -10.48 -16.78
N THR A 243 -1.80 -10.58 -17.12
CA THR A 243 -0.78 -11.19 -16.27
C THR A 243 -0.61 -10.41 -14.97
N ASP A 244 -0.48 -9.08 -15.03
CA ASP A 244 -0.43 -8.22 -13.85
C ASP A 244 -1.64 -8.41 -12.94
N PHE A 245 -2.84 -8.44 -13.54
CA PHE A 245 -4.08 -8.65 -12.81
C PHE A 245 -4.14 -10.05 -12.17
N ALA A 246 -3.70 -11.08 -12.86
CA ALA A 246 -3.66 -12.44 -12.35
C ALA A 246 -2.66 -12.58 -11.20
N VAL A 247 -1.42 -12.13 -11.38
CA VAL A 247 -0.32 -12.24 -10.40
C VAL A 247 -0.67 -11.54 -9.08
N TYR A 248 -1.20 -10.33 -9.15
CA TYR A 248 -1.44 -9.51 -7.97
C TYR A 248 -2.88 -9.50 -7.46
N GLY A 249 -3.82 -10.05 -8.24
CA GLY A 249 -5.24 -10.12 -7.87
C GLY A 249 -5.49 -10.90 -6.58
N GLY A 250 -4.78 -12.01 -6.39
CA GLY A 250 -4.84 -12.77 -5.14
C GLY A 250 -4.47 -11.92 -3.92
N CYS A 251 -3.40 -11.12 -4.01
CA CYS A 251 -2.98 -10.22 -2.95
C CYS A 251 -4.01 -9.11 -2.69
N TRP A 252 -4.62 -8.55 -3.76
CA TRP A 252 -5.68 -7.55 -3.61
C TRP A 252 -6.88 -8.12 -2.85
N VAL A 253 -7.34 -9.33 -3.22
CA VAL A 253 -8.47 -10.00 -2.57
C VAL A 253 -8.11 -10.47 -1.15
N LEU A 254 -6.84 -10.82 -0.88
CA LEU A 254 -6.35 -11.05 0.50
C LEU A 254 -6.54 -9.80 1.37
N GLY A 255 -6.37 -8.61 0.81
CA GLY A 255 -6.72 -7.36 1.49
C GLY A 255 -8.19 -7.31 1.89
N PHE A 256 -9.12 -7.79 1.05
CA PHE A 256 -10.53 -7.92 1.41
C PHE A 256 -10.72 -8.95 2.54
N ALA A 257 -10.08 -10.11 2.41
CA ALA A 257 -10.12 -11.17 3.41
C ALA A 257 -9.62 -10.70 4.79
N HIS A 258 -8.58 -9.87 4.81
CA HIS A 258 -8.07 -9.23 6.03
C HIS A 258 -9.11 -8.26 6.63
N HIS A 259 -9.70 -7.38 5.82
CA HIS A 259 -10.69 -6.40 6.29
C HIS A 259 -11.97 -7.05 6.80
N GLU A 260 -12.51 -8.03 6.06
CA GLU A 260 -13.74 -8.77 6.39
C GLU A 260 -13.51 -9.82 7.51
N GLY A 261 -12.28 -9.98 7.99
CA GLY A 261 -11.93 -10.86 9.10
C GLY A 261 -11.88 -12.34 8.75
N LEU A 262 -11.88 -12.72 7.47
CA LEU A 262 -11.79 -14.14 7.03
C LEU A 262 -10.50 -14.78 7.55
N LEU A 263 -9.37 -14.10 7.50
CA LEU A 263 -8.08 -14.63 7.94
C LEU A 263 -8.05 -14.96 9.43
N LYS A 264 -8.85 -14.28 10.25
CA LYS A 264 -8.97 -14.56 11.70
C LYS A 264 -9.74 -15.83 12.01
N LYS A 265 -10.55 -16.34 11.06
CA LYS A 265 -11.34 -17.56 11.20
C LYS A 265 -10.53 -18.83 10.93
N ILE A 266 -9.36 -18.69 10.28
CA ILE A 266 -8.47 -19.80 9.94
C ILE A 266 -7.51 -20.01 11.11
N PRO A 267 -7.35 -21.26 11.61
CA PRO A 267 -6.33 -21.55 12.59
C PRO A 267 -4.94 -21.15 12.09
N ARG A 268 -4.17 -20.45 12.93
CA ARG A 268 -2.87 -19.88 12.51
C ARG A 268 -1.93 -20.93 11.92
N TYR A 269 -1.86 -22.12 12.55
CA TYR A 269 -0.99 -23.20 12.06
C TYR A 269 -1.40 -23.67 10.66
N VAL A 270 -2.71 -23.78 10.35
CA VAL A 270 -3.20 -24.15 9.02
C VAL A 270 -2.78 -23.10 7.98
N ALA A 271 -3.03 -21.83 8.30
CA ALA A 271 -2.70 -20.75 7.37
C ALA A 271 -1.19 -20.62 7.12
N VAL A 272 -0.37 -20.75 8.16
CA VAL A 272 1.10 -20.69 8.02
C VAL A 272 1.60 -21.91 7.23
N SER A 273 1.14 -23.14 7.56
CA SER A 273 1.57 -24.33 6.82
C SER A 273 1.17 -24.27 5.34
N ALA A 274 -0.07 -23.93 5.04
CA ALA A 274 -0.55 -23.80 3.66
C ALA A 274 0.23 -22.72 2.89
N SER A 275 0.48 -21.57 3.54
CA SER A 275 1.26 -20.47 2.95
C SER A 275 2.71 -20.89 2.71
N SER A 276 3.35 -21.58 3.66
CA SER A 276 4.72 -22.07 3.50
C SER A 276 4.84 -23.09 2.37
N LEU A 277 3.87 -23.99 2.24
CA LEU A 277 3.82 -24.93 1.12
C LEU A 277 3.64 -24.22 -0.22
N LEU A 278 2.77 -23.22 -0.28
CA LEU A 278 2.56 -22.43 -1.49
C LEU A 278 3.81 -21.62 -1.87
N MET A 279 4.50 -21.06 -0.88
CA MET A 279 5.77 -20.37 -1.08
C MET A 279 6.87 -21.33 -1.54
N ALA A 280 6.97 -22.51 -0.93
CA ALA A 280 7.92 -23.55 -1.33
C ALA A 280 7.66 -23.99 -2.78
N PHE A 281 6.39 -24.19 -3.16
CA PHE A 281 6.01 -24.44 -4.56
C PHE A 281 6.48 -23.32 -5.48
N GLY A 282 6.27 -22.05 -5.10
CA GLY A 282 6.72 -20.90 -5.90
C GLY A 282 8.22 -20.89 -6.14
N LEU A 283 9.03 -21.16 -5.11
CA LEU A 283 10.50 -21.25 -5.26
C LEU A 283 10.92 -22.48 -6.07
N TRP A 284 10.27 -23.63 -5.87
CA TRP A 284 10.51 -24.82 -6.69
C TRP A 284 10.20 -24.53 -8.15
N TRP A 285 9.06 -23.88 -8.46
CA TRP A 285 8.72 -23.48 -9.82
C TRP A 285 9.77 -22.53 -10.40
N ALA A 286 10.16 -21.52 -9.63
CA ALA A 286 11.16 -20.54 -10.04
C ALA A 286 12.49 -21.22 -10.41
N SER A 287 12.94 -22.21 -9.64
CA SER A 287 14.23 -22.90 -9.88
C SER A 287 14.31 -23.58 -11.26
N GLY A 288 13.17 -23.94 -11.85
CA GLY A 288 13.09 -24.50 -13.19
C GLY A 288 12.79 -23.48 -14.31
N HIS A 289 12.59 -22.20 -13.97
CA HIS A 289 12.15 -21.17 -14.90
C HIS A 289 12.94 -19.86 -14.76
N LEU A 290 14.21 -19.94 -14.34
CA LEU A 290 15.07 -18.77 -14.18
C LEU A 290 15.33 -18.12 -15.53
N GLY A 291 15.08 -16.78 -15.63
CA GLY A 291 15.42 -15.96 -16.77
C GLY A 291 16.83 -15.37 -16.70
N ALA A 292 17.09 -14.33 -17.47
CA ALA A 292 18.36 -13.63 -17.52
C ALA A 292 18.74 -13.00 -16.16
N ASP A 293 17.75 -12.54 -15.42
CA ASP A 293 17.91 -11.88 -14.11
C ASP A 293 17.86 -12.89 -12.92
N GLY A 294 17.99 -14.20 -13.23
CA GLY A 294 18.11 -15.26 -12.25
C GLY A 294 16.87 -15.38 -11.35
N TRP A 295 17.06 -15.22 -10.03
CA TRP A 295 16.00 -15.35 -9.02
C TRP A 295 15.10 -14.11 -8.92
N ASP A 296 14.92 -13.34 -10.00
CA ASP A 296 13.91 -12.29 -10.01
C ASP A 296 12.50 -12.87 -10.21
N LEU A 297 11.74 -12.91 -9.12
CA LEU A 297 10.39 -13.45 -9.18
C LEU A 297 9.44 -12.58 -10.03
N ASN A 298 9.77 -11.30 -10.28
CA ASN A 298 8.93 -10.45 -11.11
C ASN A 298 8.82 -10.99 -12.56
N ASP A 299 9.87 -11.69 -13.03
CA ASP A 299 9.92 -12.26 -14.37
C ASP A 299 9.27 -13.64 -14.46
N ILE A 300 8.87 -14.22 -13.30
CA ILE A 300 8.31 -15.58 -13.22
C ILE A 300 6.88 -15.49 -12.62
N PRO A 301 5.84 -15.21 -13.42
CA PRO A 301 4.50 -14.87 -12.95
C PRO A 301 3.92 -15.82 -11.90
N LEU A 302 4.02 -17.14 -12.12
CA LEU A 302 3.46 -18.13 -11.21
C LEU A 302 4.24 -18.19 -9.88
N ALA A 303 5.55 -18.06 -9.92
CA ALA A 303 6.38 -17.99 -8.72
C ALA A 303 6.08 -16.71 -7.93
N GLN A 304 6.01 -15.58 -8.61
CA GLN A 304 5.70 -14.28 -8.00
C GLN A 304 4.34 -14.28 -7.33
N ALA A 305 3.31 -14.83 -7.98
CA ALA A 305 1.95 -14.90 -7.43
C ALA A 305 1.88 -15.77 -6.18
N THR A 306 2.41 -17.01 -6.26
CA THR A 306 2.35 -17.98 -5.17
C THR A 306 3.21 -17.55 -3.98
N TRP A 307 4.42 -17.03 -4.24
CA TRP A 307 5.30 -16.49 -3.21
C TRP A 307 4.68 -15.29 -2.51
N SER A 308 4.23 -14.29 -3.28
CA SER A 308 3.62 -13.08 -2.73
C SER A 308 2.36 -13.37 -1.94
N PHE A 309 1.51 -14.27 -2.44
CA PHE A 309 0.27 -14.65 -1.77
C PHE A 309 0.55 -15.29 -0.41
N GLY A 310 1.43 -16.31 -0.36
CA GLY A 310 1.78 -16.98 0.89
C GLY A 310 2.43 -16.02 1.89
N PHE A 311 3.39 -15.21 1.44
CA PHE A 311 4.06 -14.20 2.26
C PHE A 311 3.06 -13.20 2.86
N VAL A 312 2.14 -12.68 2.04
CA VAL A 312 1.13 -11.70 2.48
C VAL A 312 0.14 -12.33 3.46
N VAL A 313 -0.27 -13.60 3.28
CA VAL A 313 -1.12 -14.30 4.27
C VAL A 313 -0.44 -14.33 5.63
N ILE A 314 0.82 -14.76 5.70
CA ILE A 314 1.59 -14.80 6.96
C ILE A 314 1.68 -13.41 7.57
N LEU A 315 2.04 -12.40 6.77
CA LEU A 315 2.17 -11.02 7.22
C LEU A 315 0.88 -10.44 7.80
N LEU A 316 -0.26 -10.74 7.19
CA LEU A 316 -1.57 -10.22 7.62
C LEU A 316 -2.15 -10.98 8.82
N ILE A 317 -1.88 -12.28 8.96
CA ILE A 317 -2.32 -13.07 10.14
C ILE A 317 -1.62 -12.61 11.42
N TYR A 318 -0.34 -12.26 11.31
CA TYR A 318 0.44 -11.72 12.43
C TYR A 318 0.38 -10.20 12.53
N SER A 319 -0.46 -9.54 11.73
CA SER A 319 -0.60 -8.10 11.74
C SER A 319 -1.09 -7.58 13.11
N PRO A 320 -0.26 -6.85 13.86
CA PRO A 320 -0.69 -6.14 15.04
C PRO A 320 -1.49 -4.89 14.64
N SER A 321 -2.41 -4.46 15.48
CA SER A 321 -3.10 -3.18 15.30
C SER A 321 -2.42 -2.11 16.14
N TRP A 322 -1.58 -1.28 15.52
CA TRP A 322 -0.84 -0.23 16.21
C TRP A 322 -1.47 1.14 15.99
N GLN A 323 -1.76 1.84 17.07
CA GLN A 323 -2.12 3.26 17.00
C GLN A 323 -0.87 4.16 16.89
N GLN A 324 0.25 3.73 17.44
CA GLN A 324 1.56 4.38 17.39
C GLN A 324 2.64 3.33 17.12
N LEU A 325 3.77 3.75 16.53
CA LEU A 325 4.89 2.86 16.33
C LEU A 325 5.55 2.53 17.68
N PRO A 326 5.75 1.23 18.02
CA PRO A 326 6.25 0.83 19.33
C PRO A 326 7.75 1.04 19.50
N GLY A 327 8.19 1.30 20.71
CA GLY A 327 9.58 1.27 21.14
C GLY A 327 10.53 2.08 20.25
N ARG A 328 11.61 1.44 19.80
CA ARG A 328 12.63 2.06 18.93
C ARG A 328 12.10 2.48 17.55
N LEU A 329 10.99 1.91 17.09
CA LEU A 329 10.38 2.28 15.81
C LEU A 329 9.73 3.68 15.84
N ALA A 330 9.39 4.19 17.03
CA ALA A 330 8.80 5.52 17.19
C ALA A 330 9.67 6.64 16.59
N LYS A 331 11.01 6.49 16.58
CA LYS A 331 11.92 7.46 15.95
C LYS A 331 11.69 7.63 14.44
N TRP A 332 11.15 6.60 13.76
CA TRP A 332 10.87 6.59 12.33
C TRP A 332 9.47 7.12 11.98
N ASP A 333 8.65 7.47 12.99
CA ASP A 333 7.25 7.86 12.79
C ASP A 333 7.09 9.02 11.78
N ARG A 334 8.00 9.99 11.81
CA ARG A 334 7.99 11.13 10.90
C ARG A 334 8.29 10.71 9.45
N LEU A 335 9.25 9.82 9.24
CA LEU A 335 9.58 9.29 7.91
C LEU A 335 8.47 8.40 7.38
N VAL A 336 7.92 7.50 8.20
CA VAL A 336 6.77 6.68 7.85
C VAL A 336 5.57 7.55 7.48
N THR A 337 5.34 8.64 8.19
CA THR A 337 4.26 9.56 7.89
C THR A 337 4.51 10.32 6.59
N LEU A 338 5.73 10.80 6.35
CA LEU A 338 6.12 11.49 5.13
C LEU A 338 5.98 10.58 3.91
N SER A 339 6.60 9.39 3.94
CA SER A 339 6.57 8.43 2.82
C SER A 339 5.15 8.01 2.45
N ASN A 340 4.28 7.77 3.45
CA ASN A 340 2.87 7.46 3.18
C ASN A 340 2.07 8.65 2.63
N ASN A 341 2.41 9.89 2.99
CA ASN A 341 1.75 11.07 2.48
C ASN A 341 2.24 11.45 1.07
N ARG A 342 3.40 10.97 0.65
CA ARG A 342 4.08 11.24 -0.63
C ARG A 342 4.38 9.97 -1.41
N ALA A 343 3.62 8.91 -1.14
CA ALA A 343 3.89 7.59 -1.72
C ALA A 343 3.80 7.58 -3.25
N VAL A 344 2.86 8.30 -3.83
CA VAL A 344 2.69 8.36 -5.30
C VAL A 344 3.84 9.16 -5.93
N THR A 345 4.22 10.29 -5.34
CA THR A 345 5.38 11.07 -5.81
C THR A 345 6.66 10.25 -5.77
N ILE A 346 6.98 9.63 -4.62
CA ILE A 346 8.20 8.81 -4.49
C ILE A 346 8.16 7.67 -5.51
N TYR A 347 7.02 6.99 -5.63
CA TYR A 347 6.87 5.85 -6.52
C TYR A 347 7.02 6.22 -8.01
N LEU A 348 6.46 7.34 -8.45
CA LEU A 348 6.55 7.76 -9.86
C LEU A 348 7.96 8.22 -10.25
N TRP A 349 8.62 8.94 -9.35
CA TRP A 349 9.86 9.63 -9.69
C TRP A 349 11.13 8.83 -9.42
N HIS A 350 11.09 7.74 -8.62
CA HIS A 350 12.31 7.08 -8.15
C HIS A 350 13.25 6.63 -9.28
N ASN A 351 12.74 6.02 -10.36
CA ASN A 351 13.59 5.59 -11.47
C ASN A 351 14.28 6.77 -12.16
N MET A 352 13.53 7.84 -12.45
CA MET A 352 14.11 9.07 -13.01
C MET A 352 15.18 9.67 -12.11
N LEU A 353 14.98 9.59 -10.79
CA LEU A 353 15.93 10.13 -9.81
C LEU A 353 17.16 9.23 -9.67
N ILE A 354 17.01 7.91 -9.78
CA ILE A 354 18.13 6.98 -9.87
C ILE A 354 18.97 7.31 -11.11
N MET A 355 18.35 7.46 -12.27
CA MET A 355 19.05 7.86 -13.50
C MET A 355 19.74 9.22 -13.37
N ALA A 356 19.10 10.19 -12.70
CA ALA A 356 19.68 11.50 -12.47
C ALA A 356 20.91 11.50 -11.54
N THR A 357 21.13 10.43 -10.76
CA THR A 357 22.36 10.31 -9.95
C THR A 357 23.59 10.10 -10.81
N VAL A 358 23.45 9.44 -11.96
CA VAL A 358 24.56 9.10 -12.86
C VAL A 358 25.31 10.36 -13.34
N PRO A 359 24.68 11.32 -14.05
CA PRO A 359 25.40 12.51 -14.53
C PRO A 359 25.94 13.37 -13.39
N ILE A 360 25.31 13.35 -12.21
CA ILE A 360 25.81 14.10 -11.04
C ILE A 360 27.13 13.48 -10.55
N LEU A 361 27.20 12.15 -10.46
CA LEU A 361 28.41 11.44 -10.05
C LEU A 361 29.49 11.49 -11.12
N ASP A 362 29.13 11.35 -12.40
CA ASP A 362 30.06 11.42 -13.52
C ASP A 362 30.75 12.79 -13.60
N HIS A 363 30.07 13.85 -13.17
CA HIS A 363 30.67 15.16 -13.07
C HIS A 363 31.87 15.20 -12.10
N LEU A 364 31.89 14.31 -11.07
CA LEU A 364 32.99 14.21 -10.12
C LEU A 364 34.31 13.80 -10.81
N TYR A 365 34.27 12.96 -11.84
CA TYR A 365 35.48 12.54 -12.58
C TYR A 365 36.17 13.71 -13.27
N ASN A 366 35.46 14.81 -13.54
CA ASN A 366 36.02 16.01 -14.18
C ASN A 366 36.71 16.94 -13.15
N LEU A 367 36.62 16.65 -11.84
CA LEU A 367 37.22 17.51 -10.82
C LEU A 367 38.74 17.24 -10.69
N PRO A 368 39.57 18.28 -10.51
CA PRO A 368 41.03 18.13 -10.48
C PRO A 368 41.56 17.13 -9.47
N PHE A 369 40.92 17.01 -8.31
CA PHE A 369 41.31 16.07 -7.24
C PHE A 369 40.95 14.61 -7.53
N MET A 370 40.11 14.35 -8.53
CA MET A 370 39.68 13.01 -8.94
C MET A 370 40.49 12.45 -10.12
N GLN A 371 41.47 13.20 -10.66
CA GLN A 371 42.25 12.75 -11.80
C GLN A 371 43.32 11.69 -11.48
N GLY A 372 43.55 11.37 -10.21
CA GLY A 372 44.44 10.30 -9.78
C GLY A 372 43.82 8.90 -9.91
N GLU A 373 44.56 7.93 -10.46
CA GLU A 373 44.08 6.55 -10.67
C GLU A 373 43.44 5.93 -9.40
N ARG A 374 44.00 6.20 -8.21
CA ARG A 374 43.44 5.69 -6.93
C ARG A 374 42.10 6.33 -6.59
N ALA A 375 41.92 7.62 -6.91
CA ALA A 375 40.68 8.32 -6.63
C ALA A 375 39.57 7.83 -7.57
N VAL A 376 39.87 7.65 -8.86
CA VAL A 376 38.97 7.06 -9.85
C VAL A 376 38.57 5.64 -9.43
N ALA A 377 39.53 4.76 -9.13
CA ALA A 377 39.25 3.39 -8.70
C ALA A 377 38.42 3.32 -7.41
N ALA A 378 38.63 4.24 -6.47
CA ALA A 378 37.81 4.35 -5.26
C ALA A 378 36.38 4.77 -5.57
N LEU A 379 36.17 5.73 -6.48
CA LEU A 379 34.84 6.15 -6.90
C LEU A 379 34.11 5.01 -7.65
N ASP A 380 34.80 4.36 -8.58
CA ASP A 380 34.24 3.22 -9.35
C ASP A 380 33.78 2.09 -8.43
N SER A 381 34.63 1.71 -7.47
CA SER A 381 34.31 0.63 -6.51
C SER A 381 33.16 0.97 -5.54
N THR A 382 32.89 2.26 -5.34
CA THR A 382 31.84 2.74 -4.42
C THR A 382 30.69 3.44 -5.13
N TYR A 383 30.65 3.44 -6.47
CA TYR A 383 29.71 4.20 -7.29
C TYR A 383 28.25 3.96 -6.89
N LEU A 384 27.81 2.70 -6.79
CA LEU A 384 26.45 2.35 -6.36
C LEU A 384 26.13 2.81 -4.92
N ILE A 385 27.13 2.87 -4.06
CA ILE A 385 26.97 3.38 -2.69
C ILE A 385 26.66 4.88 -2.73
N TRP A 386 27.40 5.63 -3.55
CA TRP A 386 27.15 7.06 -3.74
C TRP A 386 25.80 7.34 -4.40
N MET A 387 25.41 6.55 -5.40
CA MET A 387 24.05 6.61 -5.98
C MET A 387 22.98 6.41 -4.90
N PHE A 388 23.20 5.42 -4.01
CA PHE A 388 22.27 5.16 -2.91
C PHE A 388 22.14 6.36 -1.95
N PHE A 389 23.24 7.01 -1.58
CA PHE A 389 23.16 8.18 -0.71
C PHE A 389 22.60 9.41 -1.43
N LEU A 390 22.82 9.54 -2.73
CA LEU A 390 22.39 10.70 -3.52
C LEU A 390 20.90 10.64 -3.88
N VAL A 391 20.34 9.45 -4.09
CA VAL A 391 18.93 9.31 -4.49
C VAL A 391 17.96 9.85 -3.44
N TRP A 392 18.27 9.73 -2.14
CA TRP A 392 17.36 10.17 -1.08
C TRP A 392 17.20 11.70 -0.98
N PRO A 393 18.26 12.51 -1.00
CA PRO A 393 18.11 13.97 -1.12
C PRO A 393 17.37 14.37 -2.40
N LEU A 394 17.61 13.72 -3.55
CA LEU A 394 16.87 13.99 -4.78
C LEU A 394 15.37 13.67 -4.64
N ILE A 395 15.02 12.56 -3.99
CA ILE A 395 13.64 12.25 -3.61
C ILE A 395 13.08 13.36 -2.69
N GLY A 396 13.86 13.81 -1.71
CA GLY A 396 13.48 14.90 -0.82
C GLY A 396 13.19 16.21 -1.57
N LEU A 397 14.04 16.59 -2.50
CA LEU A 397 13.84 17.76 -3.37
C LEU A 397 12.59 17.62 -4.24
N THR A 398 12.38 16.45 -4.83
CA THR A 398 11.18 16.15 -5.64
C THR A 398 9.90 16.21 -4.80
N ILE A 399 9.92 15.70 -3.57
CA ILE A 399 8.80 15.84 -2.62
C ILE A 399 8.49 17.33 -2.37
N ALA A 400 9.50 18.16 -2.18
CA ALA A 400 9.31 19.60 -1.96
C ALA A 400 8.81 20.31 -3.23
N ALA A 401 9.33 19.94 -4.39
CA ALA A 401 8.98 20.57 -5.67
C ALA A 401 7.57 20.22 -6.16
N VAL A 402 7.20 18.94 -6.17
CA VAL A 402 5.95 18.48 -6.80
C VAL A 402 5.02 17.70 -5.84
N GLY A 403 5.49 17.28 -4.67
CA GLY A 403 4.71 16.43 -3.77
C GLY A 403 3.42 17.09 -3.24
N TRP A 404 3.35 18.41 -3.17
CA TRP A 404 2.15 19.16 -2.77
C TRP A 404 0.95 18.91 -3.70
N ILE A 405 1.18 18.46 -4.93
CA ILE A 405 0.13 18.08 -5.89
C ILE A 405 -0.74 16.95 -5.30
N GLU A 406 -0.15 16.01 -4.54
CA GLU A 406 -0.92 14.97 -3.84
C GLU A 406 -1.88 15.53 -2.80
N ASP A 407 -1.51 16.62 -2.11
CA ASP A 407 -2.41 17.26 -1.15
C ASP A 407 -3.59 17.94 -1.86
N ILE A 408 -3.35 18.64 -2.98
CA ILE A 408 -4.42 19.23 -3.81
C ILE A 408 -5.34 18.13 -4.35
N ALA A 409 -4.78 17.08 -4.91
CA ALA A 409 -5.51 15.93 -5.41
C ALA A 409 -6.37 15.28 -4.32
N ALA A 410 -5.91 15.30 -3.07
CA ALA A 410 -6.64 14.80 -1.91
C ALA A 410 -7.60 15.84 -1.28
N LYS A 411 -7.76 17.04 -1.86
CA LYS A 411 -8.52 18.19 -1.30
C LYS A 411 -8.00 18.61 0.08
N ARG A 412 -6.68 18.60 0.28
CA ARG A 412 -6.01 19.06 1.49
C ARG A 412 -5.28 20.37 1.21
N ARG A 413 -4.97 21.11 2.27
CA ARG A 413 -4.07 22.27 2.15
C ARG A 413 -2.69 21.78 1.72
N PRO A 414 -2.07 22.39 0.69
CA PRO A 414 -0.75 22.02 0.23
C PRO A 414 0.29 22.14 1.35
N ARG A 415 1.16 21.15 1.48
CA ARG A 415 2.25 21.10 2.46
C ARG A 415 3.51 20.66 1.74
N LEU A 416 4.61 21.35 1.93
CA LEU A 416 5.89 20.96 1.34
C LEU A 416 6.42 19.67 1.99
N TRP A 417 6.31 19.57 3.33
CA TRP A 417 6.90 18.46 4.09
C TRP A 417 5.92 17.89 5.13
N PRO A 418 4.97 17.01 4.75
CA PRO A 418 3.92 16.51 5.63
C PRO A 418 4.37 15.33 6.51
N ASN A 419 5.28 15.57 7.44
CA ASN A 419 5.87 14.58 8.33
C ASN A 419 5.11 14.37 9.66
N GLY A 420 3.90 14.91 9.79
CA GLY A 420 3.06 14.77 10.99
C GLY A 420 3.34 15.80 12.09
N VAL A 421 4.36 16.63 11.97
CA VAL A 421 4.60 17.72 12.93
C VAL A 421 3.54 18.79 12.75
N ARG A 422 2.69 19.01 13.76
CA ARG A 422 1.81 20.18 13.81
C ARG A 422 2.69 21.39 14.04
N ARG A 423 2.80 22.32 13.07
CA ARG A 423 3.30 23.67 13.36
C ARG A 423 2.36 24.23 14.40
N GLY A 424 2.88 24.48 15.62
CA GLY A 424 2.11 25.01 16.73
C GLY A 424 1.32 26.24 16.27
N GLY A 425 0.00 26.10 16.27
CA GLY A 425 -0.87 27.24 16.16
C GLY A 425 -0.57 28.12 17.34
N SER A 426 -0.13 29.36 17.11
CA SER A 426 -0.02 30.41 18.10
C SER A 426 -1.33 30.38 18.93
N ARG A 427 -1.22 29.94 20.20
CA ARG A 427 -2.27 30.16 21.16
C ARG A 427 -2.50 31.67 21.20
N ARG A 428 -3.52 32.16 20.54
CA ARG A 428 -4.12 33.45 20.88
C ARG A 428 -4.47 33.34 22.36
N ARG A 429 -3.65 33.95 23.22
CA ARG A 429 -4.05 34.30 24.56
C ARG A 429 -5.27 35.19 24.40
N SER A 430 -6.44 34.69 24.77
CA SER A 430 -7.59 35.52 25.09
C SER A 430 -7.21 36.24 26.39
N THR A 431 -6.74 37.46 26.27
CA THR A 431 -6.75 38.43 27.35
C THR A 431 -8.22 38.85 27.51
N THR A 432 -8.94 38.18 28.41
CA THR A 432 -10.12 38.73 29.06
C THR A 432 -9.60 39.71 30.10
N GLY A 433 -9.77 41.01 29.82
CA GLY A 433 -9.81 42.05 30.81
C GLY A 433 -11.21 42.15 31.42
#